data_89843d216da07c93c34b486c7d18058e
#
_entry.id   89843d216da07c93c34b486c7d18058e
#
_cell.length_a   1.000
_cell.length_b   1.000
_cell.length_c   1.000
_cell.angle_alpha   90.00
_cell.angle_beta   90.00
_cell.angle_gamma   90.00
#
_symmetry.space_group_name_H-M   'P 1'
#
loop_
_entity.id
_entity.type
_entity.pdbx_description
1 polymer ?
#
loop_
_entity_poly.entity_id
_entity_poly.type
_entity_poly.pdbx_seq_one_letter_code
_entity_poly.pdbx_strand_id
1 'polypeptide(L)'
;MKRLALWSMMLVLLLASNGWGRQESLTAEEKQKLEKIDRVLVEVIALSDKGPADPAPFIEVVTKRMKEFGYTVVTDPAQPHDVTFNIKCEQHKIWEGTTKMGSDADLPDSPSRLWKGPACQLSYVLESKKMPWRKEVRTDFVDAQQAAEAAKAGDPSDYAMSKLKERLEDYDFPALITAEWGQEERLFKVYDDPATSSARKVRLIGLFGYLFETKAVPRLLEGLKSNDIEIAKASALALGNIGQKDTVPMLIEAMKNGQPELRPSAAKALGVLGALHGDFTIVDPLLETLKTTDDVNLKIEVAWALGKLPDRKAQEPLVALQRSLYHVRENDADPKLVKLKEAVNWSIKQIDTWEYLQ
;
A
#
# COMPACT_ATOMS: atom_id res chain seq x y z
N MET A 1 -28.59 -9.77 20.26
CA MET A 1 -28.70 -8.90 19.08
C MET A 1 -28.32 -7.42 19.30
N LYS A 2 -28.43 -6.82 20.50
CA LYS A 2 -28.06 -5.41 20.75
C LYS A 2 -26.55 -5.16 21.08
N ARG A 3 -25.76 -6.18 21.35
CA ARG A 3 -24.33 -6.05 21.72
C ARG A 3 -23.37 -6.19 20.52
N LEU A 4 -23.77 -6.84 19.45
CA LEU A 4 -23.00 -6.92 18.19
C LEU A 4 -22.89 -5.57 17.45
N ALA A 5 -23.92 -4.72 17.56
CA ALA A 5 -23.93 -3.39 16.95
C ALA A 5 -22.92 -2.43 17.59
N LEU A 6 -22.60 -2.60 18.87
CA LEU A 6 -21.65 -1.74 19.59
C LEU A 6 -20.18 -2.01 19.21
N TRP A 7 -19.84 -3.24 18.86
CA TRP A 7 -18.46 -3.60 18.46
C TRP A 7 -18.15 -3.22 17.01
N SER A 8 -19.11 -3.33 16.10
CA SER A 8 -18.97 -2.76 14.75
C SER A 8 -18.79 -1.24 14.77
N MET A 9 -19.48 -0.57 15.69
CA MET A 9 -19.35 0.89 15.87
C MET A 9 -18.01 1.29 16.51
N MET A 10 -17.45 0.45 17.38
CA MET A 10 -16.16 0.71 18.03
C MET A 10 -14.97 0.46 17.08
N LEU A 11 -15.06 -0.51 16.17
CA LEU A 11 -14.04 -0.74 15.14
C LEU A 11 -14.03 0.39 14.11
N VAL A 12 -15.18 0.93 13.75
CA VAL A 12 -15.31 2.11 12.85
C VAL A 12 -14.82 3.37 13.56
N LEU A 13 -15.03 3.52 14.87
CA LEU A 13 -14.53 4.66 15.66
C LEU A 13 -13.02 4.60 15.92
N LEU A 14 -12.41 3.42 16.01
CA LEU A 14 -10.96 3.27 16.12
C LEU A 14 -10.21 3.56 14.80
N LEU A 15 -10.87 3.40 13.66
CA LEU A 15 -10.34 3.83 12.36
C LEU A 15 -10.47 5.34 12.14
N ALA A 16 -11.39 6.00 12.86
CA ALA A 16 -11.61 7.45 12.78
C ALA A 16 -10.72 8.28 13.72
N SER A 17 -10.02 7.67 14.70
CA SER A 17 -9.21 8.38 15.69
C SER A 17 -7.71 8.48 15.39
N ASN A 18 -7.24 7.88 14.29
CA ASN A 18 -5.87 8.11 13.84
C ASN A 18 -5.82 9.45 13.12
N GLY A 19 -5.19 10.42 13.77
CA GLY A 19 -5.07 11.83 13.39
C GLY A 19 -4.53 12.07 11.98
N TRP A 20 -5.41 11.90 11.02
CA TRP A 20 -5.33 12.58 9.74
C TRP A 20 -5.85 13.99 10.03
N GLY A 21 -4.97 14.99 9.99
CA GLY A 21 -5.42 16.38 9.95
C GLY A 21 -6.55 16.44 8.94
N ARG A 22 -7.67 17.12 9.28
CA ARG A 22 -8.84 17.26 8.42
C ARG A 22 -8.37 17.63 7.01
N GLN A 23 -8.21 16.63 6.16
CA GLN A 23 -8.10 16.84 4.74
C GLN A 23 -9.49 17.35 4.36
N GLU A 24 -9.59 18.61 3.92
CA GLU A 24 -10.85 19.17 3.45
C GLU A 24 -11.41 18.17 2.43
N SER A 25 -12.56 17.59 2.72
CA SER A 25 -13.18 16.63 1.82
C SER A 25 -13.59 17.35 0.55
N LEU A 26 -13.22 16.78 -0.59
CA LEU A 26 -13.64 17.28 -1.91
C LEU A 26 -15.16 17.41 -1.96
N THR A 27 -15.66 18.53 -2.46
CA THR A 27 -17.08 18.70 -2.72
C THR A 27 -17.55 17.81 -3.86
N ALA A 28 -18.85 17.54 -3.96
CA ALA A 28 -19.40 16.73 -5.05
C ALA A 28 -19.12 17.36 -6.44
N GLU A 29 -19.14 18.69 -6.54
CA GLU A 29 -18.81 19.42 -7.77
C GLU A 29 -17.33 19.26 -8.14
N GLU A 30 -16.42 19.39 -7.19
CA GLU A 30 -14.99 19.18 -7.41
C GLU A 30 -14.70 17.75 -7.88
N LYS A 31 -15.32 16.74 -7.25
CA LYS A 31 -15.20 15.34 -7.69
C LYS A 31 -15.65 15.15 -9.13
N GLN A 32 -16.80 15.70 -9.49
CA GLN A 32 -17.33 15.61 -10.86
C GLN A 32 -16.41 16.30 -11.89
N LYS A 33 -15.75 17.40 -11.51
CA LYS A 33 -14.76 18.07 -12.38
C LYS A 33 -13.51 17.21 -12.51
N LEU A 34 -13.01 16.64 -11.40
CA LEU A 34 -11.81 15.79 -11.38
C LEU A 34 -11.98 14.52 -12.24
N GLU A 35 -13.16 13.89 -12.19
CA GLU A 35 -13.48 12.72 -13.02
C GLU A 35 -13.42 13.00 -14.54
N LYS A 36 -13.52 14.27 -14.95
CA LYS A 36 -13.53 14.69 -16.37
C LYS A 36 -12.20 15.24 -16.86
N ILE A 37 -11.19 15.34 -15.99
CA ILE A 37 -9.87 15.87 -16.37
C ILE A 37 -9.28 15.03 -17.52
N ASP A 38 -8.85 15.70 -18.56
CA ASP A 38 -8.09 15.13 -19.66
C ASP A 38 -6.81 15.92 -19.96
N ARG A 39 -6.89 17.25 -19.90
CA ARG A 39 -5.79 18.15 -20.25
C ARG A 39 -5.10 18.66 -18.99
N VAL A 40 -3.83 18.30 -18.83
CA VAL A 40 -3.02 18.60 -17.65
C VAL A 40 -1.91 19.57 -18.03
N LEU A 41 -1.94 20.78 -17.47
CA LEU A 41 -0.79 21.69 -17.52
C LEU A 41 0.25 21.20 -16.50
N VAL A 42 1.48 20.97 -16.95
CA VAL A 42 2.59 20.58 -16.09
C VAL A 42 3.51 21.76 -15.85
N GLU A 43 3.61 22.17 -14.59
CA GLU A 43 4.53 23.22 -14.15
C GLU A 43 5.61 22.62 -13.24
N VAL A 44 6.86 22.87 -13.56
CA VAL A 44 8.00 22.36 -12.77
C VAL A 44 8.91 23.50 -12.32
N ILE A 45 9.24 23.48 -11.03
CA ILE A 45 10.29 24.32 -10.45
C ILE A 45 11.38 23.38 -9.94
N ALA A 46 12.63 23.60 -10.37
CA ALA A 46 13.80 22.87 -9.91
C ALA A 46 14.80 23.83 -9.27
N LEU A 47 15.20 23.53 -8.03
CA LEU A 47 16.11 24.37 -7.23
C LEU A 47 17.25 23.53 -6.68
N SER A 48 18.48 23.93 -7.00
CA SER A 48 19.71 23.36 -6.45
C SER A 48 20.43 24.37 -5.54
N ASP A 49 21.52 23.97 -4.91
CA ASP A 49 22.37 24.88 -4.13
C ASP A 49 23.02 25.96 -4.99
N LYS A 50 23.13 25.72 -6.29
CA LYS A 50 23.61 26.69 -7.27
C LYS A 50 22.55 27.69 -7.72
N GLY A 51 21.32 27.58 -7.20
CA GLY A 51 20.16 28.37 -7.62
C GLY A 51 19.19 27.59 -8.51
N PRO A 52 18.42 28.26 -9.37
CA PRO A 52 17.50 27.61 -10.30
C PRO A 52 18.23 26.59 -11.18
N ALA A 53 17.71 25.36 -11.19
CA ALA A 53 18.19 24.28 -12.05
C ALA A 53 17.28 24.16 -13.28
N ASP A 54 17.76 23.50 -14.34
CA ASP A 54 16.97 23.23 -15.53
C ASP A 54 15.76 22.34 -15.21
N PRO A 55 14.51 22.79 -15.39
CA PRO A 55 13.32 21.98 -15.17
C PRO A 55 13.02 20.99 -16.29
N ALA A 56 13.61 21.14 -17.47
CA ALA A 56 13.28 20.36 -18.68
C ALA A 56 13.36 18.84 -18.46
N PRO A 57 14.39 18.27 -17.79
CA PRO A 57 14.46 16.83 -17.55
C PRO A 57 13.31 16.30 -16.69
N PHE A 58 12.79 17.10 -15.75
CA PHE A 58 11.64 16.74 -14.92
C PHE A 58 10.32 16.86 -15.69
N ILE A 59 10.18 17.92 -16.49
CA ILE A 59 9.02 18.11 -17.40
C ILE A 59 8.90 16.91 -18.33
N GLU A 60 10.00 16.45 -18.91
CA GLU A 60 10.02 15.28 -19.79
C GLU A 60 9.51 14.03 -19.07
N VAL A 61 10.04 13.73 -17.88
CA VAL A 61 9.62 12.59 -17.07
C VAL A 61 8.14 12.67 -16.73
N VAL A 62 7.68 13.81 -16.21
CA VAL A 62 6.28 13.98 -15.81
C VAL A 62 5.35 13.86 -17.03
N THR A 63 5.72 14.49 -18.13
CA THR A 63 4.95 14.42 -19.39
C THR A 63 4.83 13.01 -19.91
N LYS A 64 5.95 12.27 -19.99
CA LYS A 64 5.96 10.87 -20.40
C LYS A 64 5.05 10.02 -19.50
N ARG A 65 5.23 10.14 -18.18
CA ARG A 65 4.50 9.36 -17.20
C ARG A 65 3.00 9.65 -17.18
N MET A 66 2.57 10.90 -17.31
CA MET A 66 1.15 11.26 -17.41
C MET A 66 0.51 10.77 -18.71
N LYS A 67 1.24 10.83 -19.83
CA LYS A 67 0.77 10.30 -21.13
C LYS A 67 0.54 8.77 -21.09
N GLU A 68 1.32 8.02 -20.31
CA GLU A 68 1.12 6.58 -20.12
C GLU A 68 -0.27 6.27 -19.51
N PHE A 69 -0.85 7.22 -18.75
CA PHE A 69 -2.20 7.14 -18.20
C PHE A 69 -3.26 7.78 -19.10
N GLY A 70 -2.88 8.16 -20.33
CA GLY A 70 -3.78 8.67 -21.34
C GLY A 70 -4.16 10.15 -21.16
N TYR A 71 -3.40 10.93 -20.39
CA TYR A 71 -3.61 12.38 -20.28
C TYR A 71 -3.00 13.13 -21.43
N THR A 72 -3.70 14.17 -21.88
CA THR A 72 -3.15 15.19 -22.78
C THR A 72 -2.35 16.19 -21.94
N VAL A 73 -1.03 16.20 -22.11
CA VAL A 73 -0.15 17.09 -21.33
C VAL A 73 0.19 18.33 -22.13
N VAL A 74 0.02 19.49 -21.51
CA VAL A 74 0.44 20.80 -22.01
C VAL A 74 1.49 21.41 -21.08
N THR A 75 2.38 22.21 -21.64
CA THR A 75 3.46 22.89 -20.90
C THR A 75 3.44 24.40 -21.07
N ASP A 76 2.57 24.90 -21.94
CA ASP A 76 2.33 26.32 -22.15
C ASP A 76 1.05 26.73 -21.42
N PRO A 77 1.12 27.60 -20.39
CA PRO A 77 -0.03 28.06 -19.63
C PRO A 77 -1.12 28.77 -20.47
N ALA A 78 -0.75 29.27 -21.64
CA ALA A 78 -1.71 29.91 -22.57
C ALA A 78 -2.63 28.88 -23.25
N GLN A 79 -2.26 27.61 -23.26
CA GLN A 79 -3.09 26.56 -23.83
C GLN A 79 -4.23 26.16 -22.86
N PRO A 80 -5.42 25.84 -23.39
CA PRO A 80 -6.52 25.34 -22.57
C PRO A 80 -6.12 24.09 -21.81
N HIS A 81 -6.41 24.05 -20.51
CA HIS A 81 -6.17 22.90 -19.64
C HIS A 81 -7.25 22.82 -18.54
N ASP A 82 -7.45 21.63 -17.98
CA ASP A 82 -8.47 21.36 -16.97
C ASP A 82 -7.89 21.53 -15.55
N VAL A 83 -6.60 21.22 -15.40
CA VAL A 83 -5.90 21.22 -14.11
C VAL A 83 -4.43 21.59 -14.30
N THR A 84 -3.85 22.27 -13.31
CA THR A 84 -2.40 22.51 -13.24
C THR A 84 -1.75 21.55 -12.26
N PHE A 85 -0.84 20.72 -12.73
CA PHE A 85 -0.06 19.80 -11.93
C PHE A 85 1.32 20.40 -11.63
N ASN A 86 1.56 20.73 -10.37
CA ASN A 86 2.73 21.44 -9.90
C ASN A 86 3.73 20.46 -9.27
N ILE A 87 4.97 20.51 -9.75
CA ILE A 87 6.10 19.76 -9.23
C ILE A 87 7.20 20.73 -8.79
N LYS A 88 7.57 20.70 -7.53
CA LYS A 88 8.68 21.49 -7.00
C LYS A 88 9.76 20.57 -6.48
N CYS A 89 10.88 20.48 -7.18
CA CYS A 89 12.05 19.68 -6.82
C CYS A 89 13.13 20.59 -6.21
N GLU A 90 13.57 20.26 -5.00
CA GLU A 90 14.54 21.05 -4.23
C GLU A 90 15.65 20.13 -3.71
N GLN A 91 16.91 20.55 -3.87
CA GLN A 91 18.05 19.83 -3.32
C GLN A 91 18.07 19.87 -1.78
N HIS A 92 17.62 20.99 -1.20
CA HIS A 92 17.46 21.16 0.26
C HIS A 92 16.03 21.47 0.60
N LYS A 93 15.21 20.44 0.68
CA LYS A 93 13.90 20.58 1.26
C LYS A 93 13.95 20.33 2.75
N ILE A 94 13.39 21.26 3.52
CA ILE A 94 13.19 21.11 4.95
C ILE A 94 11.74 20.69 5.16
N TRP A 95 11.53 19.58 5.85
CA TRP A 95 10.20 19.13 6.24
C TRP A 95 10.16 18.90 7.76
N GLU A 96 9.22 19.56 8.41
CA GLU A 96 8.90 19.36 9.81
C GLU A 96 7.58 18.60 9.89
N GLY A 97 7.61 17.42 10.47
CA GLY A 97 6.42 16.61 10.62
C GLY A 97 6.64 15.46 11.58
N THR A 98 5.58 15.06 12.25
CA THR A 98 5.56 13.83 13.04
C THR A 98 5.55 12.64 12.10
N THR A 99 6.66 11.92 11.99
CA THR A 99 6.68 10.61 11.37
C THR A 99 6.24 9.59 12.41
N LYS A 100 4.98 9.17 12.37
CA LYS A 100 4.57 7.94 13.03
C LYS A 100 5.07 6.79 12.17
N MET A 101 6.18 6.18 12.54
CA MET A 101 6.61 4.90 11.99
C MET A 101 6.03 3.79 12.85
N GLY A 102 5.17 2.98 12.25
CA GLY A 102 4.62 1.69 12.63
C GLY A 102 4.47 1.36 14.13
N SER A 103 5.51 0.92 14.78
CA SER A 103 5.52 0.49 16.17
C SER A 103 5.54 1.61 17.22
N ASP A 104 5.75 2.86 16.81
CA ASP A 104 5.87 4.00 17.74
C ASP A 104 4.53 4.72 17.97
N ALA A 105 3.42 4.12 17.56
CA ALA A 105 2.07 4.72 17.69
C ALA A 105 1.64 4.96 19.14
N ASP A 106 2.27 4.27 20.10
CA ASP A 106 1.96 4.34 21.53
C ASP A 106 2.93 5.21 22.34
N LEU A 107 3.93 5.83 21.69
CA LEU A 107 4.83 6.75 22.37
C LEU A 107 4.26 8.18 22.33
N PRO A 108 4.28 8.89 23.47
CA PRO A 108 3.90 10.30 23.50
C PRO A 108 4.83 11.08 22.57
N ASP A 109 4.25 11.99 21.81
CA ASP A 109 4.83 12.86 20.80
C ASP A 109 6.36 12.83 20.70
N SER A 110 6.89 11.93 19.85
CA SER A 110 8.28 11.98 19.47
C SER A 110 8.58 13.34 18.83
N PRO A 111 9.69 13.99 19.20
CA PRO A 111 10.04 15.27 18.62
C PRO A 111 10.06 15.17 17.10
N SER A 112 9.46 16.15 16.43
CA SER A 112 9.38 16.26 14.99
C SER A 112 10.72 15.92 14.34
N ARG A 113 10.80 14.80 13.59
CA ARG A 113 12.02 14.50 12.83
C ARG A 113 12.08 15.49 11.68
N LEU A 114 13.04 16.40 11.79
CA LEU A 114 13.37 17.30 10.71
C LEU A 114 14.06 16.49 9.61
N TRP A 115 13.41 16.35 8.47
CA TRP A 115 14.08 15.79 7.29
C TRP A 115 14.63 16.94 6.43
N LYS A 116 15.90 16.85 6.06
CA LYS A 116 16.58 17.82 5.18
C LYS A 116 17.23 17.03 4.06
N GLY A 117 16.87 17.29 2.81
CA GLY A 117 17.52 16.63 1.70
C GLY A 117 16.79 16.82 0.38
N PRO A 118 17.25 16.16 -0.70
CA PRO A 118 16.63 16.32 -2.00
C PRO A 118 15.23 15.70 -2.06
N ALA A 119 14.23 16.50 -2.44
CA ALA A 119 12.86 16.02 -2.62
C ALA A 119 12.09 16.80 -3.69
N CYS A 120 11.15 16.11 -4.36
CA CYS A 120 10.12 16.72 -5.19
C CYS A 120 8.78 16.71 -4.47
N GLN A 121 8.13 17.86 -4.36
CA GLN A 121 6.76 17.98 -3.89
C GLN A 121 5.81 18.04 -5.09
N LEU A 122 4.78 17.19 -5.07
CA LEU A 122 3.74 17.13 -6.07
C LEU A 122 2.43 17.65 -5.48
N SER A 123 1.73 18.48 -6.23
CA SER A 123 0.43 19.03 -5.86
C SER A 123 -0.33 19.44 -7.12
N TYR A 124 -1.61 19.74 -7.00
CA TYR A 124 -2.36 20.25 -8.14
C TYR A 124 -3.32 21.38 -7.76
N VAL A 125 -3.69 22.18 -8.78
CA VAL A 125 -4.62 23.29 -8.70
C VAL A 125 -5.77 23.01 -9.67
N LEU A 126 -6.99 22.97 -9.16
CA LEU A 126 -8.21 22.86 -9.94
C LEU A 126 -8.83 24.26 -10.07
N GLU A 127 -8.97 24.76 -11.30
CA GLU A 127 -9.33 26.16 -11.58
C GLU A 127 -8.32 27.11 -10.90
N SER A 128 -8.69 27.80 -9.85
CA SER A 128 -7.77 28.67 -9.08
C SER A 128 -7.57 28.16 -7.65
N LYS A 129 -8.16 27.01 -7.30
CA LYS A 129 -8.11 26.44 -5.97
C LYS A 129 -6.97 25.41 -5.85
N LYS A 130 -6.06 25.65 -4.91
CA LYS A 130 -5.04 24.65 -4.54
C LYS A 130 -5.71 23.52 -3.77
N MET A 131 -5.59 22.30 -4.31
CA MET A 131 -6.21 21.13 -3.73
C MET A 131 -5.38 20.56 -2.56
N PRO A 132 -6.00 19.86 -1.62
CA PRO A 132 -5.32 19.35 -0.41
C PRO A 132 -4.35 18.21 -0.70
N TRP A 133 -4.50 17.52 -1.84
CA TRP A 133 -3.64 16.40 -2.20
C TRP A 133 -2.19 16.85 -2.40
N ARG A 134 -1.29 16.17 -1.70
CA ARG A 134 0.15 16.39 -1.81
C ARG A 134 0.89 15.06 -1.69
N LYS A 135 1.92 14.89 -2.49
CA LYS A 135 2.86 13.77 -2.37
C LYS A 135 4.28 14.30 -2.38
N GLU A 136 5.17 13.53 -1.79
CA GLU A 136 6.57 13.88 -1.72
C GLU A 136 7.42 12.69 -2.17
N VAL A 137 8.32 12.95 -3.11
CA VAL A 137 9.27 11.98 -3.65
C VAL A 137 10.66 12.37 -3.17
N ARG A 138 11.27 11.51 -2.35
CA ARG A 138 12.56 11.76 -1.70
C ARG A 138 13.65 10.86 -2.28
N THR A 139 14.87 11.34 -2.23
CA THR A 139 16.05 10.47 -2.41
C THR A 139 16.24 9.59 -1.18
N ASP A 140 17.11 8.56 -1.30
CA ASP A 140 17.45 7.66 -0.18
C ASP A 140 18.51 8.28 0.74
N PHE A 141 19.06 9.44 0.38
CA PHE A 141 20.07 10.18 1.13
C PHE A 141 19.58 11.58 1.50
N VAL A 142 20.14 12.12 2.56
CA VAL A 142 19.88 13.48 3.07
C VAL A 142 20.95 14.44 2.63
N ASP A 143 22.21 14.01 2.68
CA ASP A 143 23.39 14.80 2.35
C ASP A 143 23.85 14.48 0.92
N ALA A 144 23.66 15.44 0.02
CA ALA A 144 24.04 15.30 -1.39
C ALA A 144 25.55 15.26 -1.60
N GLN A 145 26.34 15.97 -0.77
CA GLN A 145 27.79 15.96 -0.83
C GLN A 145 28.32 14.56 -0.51
N GLN A 146 27.94 14.04 0.64
CA GLN A 146 28.37 12.71 1.09
C GLN A 146 27.92 11.61 0.12
N ALA A 147 26.71 11.70 -0.41
CA ALA A 147 26.17 10.72 -1.36
C ALA A 147 26.92 10.76 -2.71
N ALA A 148 27.23 11.95 -3.23
CA ALA A 148 28.01 12.11 -4.46
C ALA A 148 29.45 11.58 -4.31
N GLU A 149 30.10 11.86 -3.18
CA GLU A 149 31.45 11.34 -2.87
C GLU A 149 31.46 9.81 -2.80
N ALA A 150 30.49 9.21 -2.09
CA ALA A 150 30.34 7.75 -1.99
C ALA A 150 30.10 7.08 -3.36
N ALA A 151 29.36 7.74 -4.23
CA ALA A 151 29.08 7.28 -5.59
C ALA A 151 30.22 7.59 -6.58
N LYS A 152 31.27 8.31 -6.15
CA LYS A 152 32.33 8.84 -7.02
C LYS A 152 31.74 9.67 -8.19
N ALA A 153 30.65 10.34 -7.93
CA ALA A 153 30.01 11.24 -8.88
C ALA A 153 30.75 12.59 -8.88
N GLY A 154 30.46 13.42 -9.90
CA GLY A 154 31.01 14.74 -9.99
C GLY A 154 30.38 15.73 -9.00
N ASP A 155 29.70 16.73 -9.52
CA ASP A 155 29.09 17.79 -8.71
C ASP A 155 27.91 17.28 -7.86
N PRO A 156 27.88 17.57 -6.54
CA PRO A 156 26.82 17.10 -5.65
C PRO A 156 25.40 17.59 -6.04
N SER A 157 25.28 18.82 -6.56
CA SER A 157 23.99 19.36 -6.98
C SER A 157 23.46 18.64 -8.21
N ASP A 158 24.32 18.42 -9.20
CA ASP A 158 23.95 17.70 -10.42
C ASP A 158 23.60 16.23 -10.09
N TYR A 159 24.34 15.62 -9.17
CA TYR A 159 24.06 14.27 -8.67
C TYR A 159 22.69 14.21 -7.98
N ALA A 160 22.40 15.13 -7.06
CA ALA A 160 21.13 15.17 -6.33
C ALA A 160 19.94 15.35 -7.28
N MET A 161 20.05 16.28 -8.24
CA MET A 161 18.97 16.52 -9.22
C MET A 161 18.76 15.33 -10.15
N SER A 162 19.84 14.65 -10.57
CA SER A 162 19.76 13.41 -11.34
C SER A 162 19.05 12.31 -10.56
N LYS A 163 19.37 12.13 -9.28
CA LYS A 163 18.70 11.13 -8.42
C LYS A 163 17.26 11.47 -8.15
N LEU A 164 16.90 12.74 -8.00
CA LEU A 164 15.48 13.16 -7.90
C LEU A 164 14.72 12.83 -9.18
N LYS A 165 15.33 13.06 -10.36
CA LYS A 165 14.71 12.68 -11.64
C LYS A 165 14.46 11.18 -11.71
N GLU A 166 15.46 10.33 -11.38
CA GLU A 166 15.33 8.88 -11.33
C GLU A 166 14.19 8.45 -10.38
N ARG A 167 14.17 9.01 -9.17
CA ARG A 167 13.12 8.71 -8.18
C ARG A 167 11.72 9.13 -8.66
N LEU A 168 11.62 10.27 -9.34
CA LEU A 168 10.35 10.74 -9.90
C LEU A 168 9.88 9.83 -11.06
N GLU A 169 10.81 9.31 -11.87
CA GLU A 169 10.49 8.37 -12.94
C GLU A 169 9.96 7.04 -12.41
N ASP A 170 10.53 6.54 -11.30
CA ASP A 170 10.11 5.29 -10.65
C ASP A 170 8.83 5.44 -9.82
N TYR A 171 8.54 6.63 -9.34
CA TYR A 171 7.40 6.86 -8.46
C TYR A 171 6.06 6.81 -9.21
N ASP A 172 5.08 6.11 -8.65
CA ASP A 172 3.77 5.92 -9.30
C ASP A 172 2.80 7.09 -9.06
N PHE A 173 3.32 8.33 -9.08
CA PHE A 173 2.47 9.52 -8.94
C PHE A 173 1.32 9.58 -9.95
N PRO A 174 1.46 9.13 -11.22
CA PRO A 174 0.34 9.18 -12.14
C PRO A 174 -0.80 8.28 -11.70
N ALA A 175 -0.50 7.07 -11.18
CA ALA A 175 -1.54 6.19 -10.64
C ALA A 175 -2.22 6.80 -9.42
N LEU A 176 -1.44 7.39 -8.50
CA LEU A 176 -1.96 8.00 -7.28
C LEU A 176 -2.85 9.21 -7.57
N ILE A 177 -2.47 10.06 -8.53
CA ILE A 177 -3.28 11.23 -8.88
C ILE A 177 -4.50 10.84 -9.71
N THR A 178 -4.39 9.83 -10.57
CA THR A 178 -5.51 9.27 -11.33
C THR A 178 -6.57 8.70 -10.38
N ALA A 179 -6.14 8.00 -9.32
CA ALA A 179 -7.02 7.53 -8.25
C ALA A 179 -7.66 8.68 -7.47
N GLU A 180 -6.89 9.71 -7.13
CA GLU A 180 -7.40 10.92 -6.46
C GLU A 180 -8.49 11.62 -7.29
N TRP A 181 -8.36 11.61 -8.62
CA TRP A 181 -9.33 12.19 -9.54
C TRP A 181 -10.53 11.28 -9.86
N GLY A 182 -10.58 10.07 -9.26
CA GLY A 182 -11.69 9.13 -9.47
C GLY A 182 -11.76 8.55 -10.87
N GLN A 183 -10.62 8.44 -11.57
CA GLN A 183 -10.55 7.98 -12.96
C GLN A 183 -10.05 6.53 -13.06
N GLU A 184 -10.72 5.61 -12.35
CA GLU A 184 -10.31 4.20 -12.23
C GLU A 184 -10.16 3.51 -13.58
N GLU A 185 -10.97 3.88 -14.59
CA GLU A 185 -10.89 3.30 -15.93
C GLU A 185 -9.52 3.52 -16.60
N ARG A 186 -8.83 4.63 -16.30
CA ARG A 186 -7.47 4.86 -16.77
C ARG A 186 -6.47 3.92 -16.08
N LEU A 187 -6.67 3.64 -14.78
CA LEU A 187 -5.85 2.68 -14.04
C LEU A 187 -6.01 1.27 -14.63
N PHE A 188 -7.25 0.88 -14.95
CA PHE A 188 -7.53 -0.41 -15.57
C PHE A 188 -6.90 -0.54 -16.95
N LYS A 189 -6.97 0.50 -17.79
CA LYS A 189 -6.30 0.49 -19.10
C LYS A 189 -4.80 0.27 -18.98
N VAL A 190 -4.13 0.94 -18.02
CA VAL A 190 -2.70 0.74 -17.78
C VAL A 190 -2.41 -0.67 -17.25
N TYR A 191 -3.26 -1.18 -16.36
CA TYR A 191 -3.11 -2.56 -15.86
C TYR A 191 -3.27 -3.61 -16.96
N ASP A 192 -4.27 -3.43 -17.83
CA ASP A 192 -4.61 -4.37 -18.92
C ASP A 192 -3.62 -4.31 -20.09
N ASP A 193 -2.81 -3.23 -20.19
CA ASP A 193 -1.82 -3.07 -21.26
C ASP A 193 -0.72 -4.14 -21.12
N PRO A 194 -0.50 -4.96 -22.18
CA PRO A 194 0.59 -5.94 -22.21
C PRO A 194 1.99 -5.33 -22.05
N ALA A 195 2.18 -4.07 -22.44
CA ALA A 195 3.45 -3.36 -22.29
C ALA A 195 3.75 -2.91 -20.86
N THR A 196 2.75 -2.94 -19.98
CA THR A 196 2.95 -2.60 -18.55
C THR A 196 3.75 -3.68 -17.85
N SER A 197 4.88 -3.29 -17.24
CA SER A 197 5.75 -4.20 -16.53
C SER A 197 5.06 -4.86 -15.32
N SER A 198 5.46 -6.10 -14.99
CA SER A 198 4.97 -6.84 -13.81
C SER A 198 5.07 -6.00 -12.53
N ALA A 199 6.20 -5.34 -12.29
CA ALA A 199 6.39 -4.50 -11.11
C ALA A 199 5.35 -3.37 -11.03
N ARG A 200 4.99 -2.75 -12.16
CA ARG A 200 3.95 -1.72 -12.19
C ARG A 200 2.56 -2.32 -11.97
N LYS A 201 2.26 -3.48 -12.57
CA LYS A 201 1.00 -4.19 -12.33
C LYS A 201 0.82 -4.53 -10.86
N VAL A 202 1.86 -5.01 -10.18
CA VAL A 202 1.85 -5.29 -8.74
C VAL A 202 1.51 -4.03 -7.93
N ARG A 203 2.10 -2.87 -8.28
CA ARG A 203 1.79 -1.60 -7.59
C ARG A 203 0.34 -1.15 -7.84
N LEU A 204 -0.18 -1.29 -9.07
CA LEU A 204 -1.59 -1.00 -9.38
C LEU A 204 -2.53 -1.92 -8.60
N ILE A 205 -2.23 -3.22 -8.51
CA ILE A 205 -2.99 -4.19 -7.69
C ILE A 205 -3.02 -3.73 -6.22
N GLY A 206 -1.87 -3.33 -5.67
CA GLY A 206 -1.80 -2.77 -4.33
C GLY A 206 -2.68 -1.54 -4.15
N LEU A 207 -2.71 -0.65 -5.14
CA LEU A 207 -3.55 0.53 -5.15
C LEU A 207 -5.04 0.17 -5.20
N PHE A 208 -5.46 -0.80 -6.03
CA PHE A 208 -6.85 -1.30 -6.07
C PHE A 208 -7.29 -1.84 -4.70
N GLY A 209 -6.43 -2.62 -4.04
CA GLY A 209 -6.71 -3.10 -2.69
C GLY A 209 -6.78 -1.99 -1.64
N TYR A 210 -5.97 -0.96 -1.76
CA TYR A 210 -5.98 0.21 -0.88
C TYR A 210 -7.24 1.08 -1.05
N LEU A 211 -7.71 1.23 -2.28
CA LEU A 211 -8.91 1.99 -2.62
C LEU A 211 -10.21 1.21 -2.39
N PHE A 212 -10.13 -0.07 -2.03
CA PHE A 212 -11.27 -0.98 -1.97
C PHE A 212 -12.06 -1.04 -3.30
N GLU A 213 -11.33 -1.01 -4.43
CA GLU A 213 -11.92 -0.89 -5.77
C GLU A 213 -12.54 -2.21 -6.23
N THR A 214 -13.85 -2.30 -6.09
CA THR A 214 -14.60 -3.56 -6.38
C THR A 214 -14.62 -3.90 -7.87
N LYS A 215 -14.54 -2.93 -8.77
CA LYS A 215 -14.47 -3.17 -10.22
C LYS A 215 -13.17 -3.86 -10.64
N ALA A 216 -12.13 -3.83 -9.77
CA ALA A 216 -10.88 -4.54 -10.02
C ALA A 216 -10.99 -6.05 -9.78
N VAL A 217 -12.00 -6.53 -9.05
CA VAL A 217 -12.11 -7.93 -8.62
C VAL A 217 -11.98 -8.94 -9.77
N PRO A 218 -12.64 -8.79 -10.93
CA PRO A 218 -12.45 -9.73 -12.04
C PRO A 218 -11.00 -9.86 -12.49
N ARG A 219 -10.27 -8.73 -12.58
CA ARG A 219 -8.84 -8.69 -12.95
C ARG A 219 -7.96 -9.34 -11.87
N LEU A 220 -8.30 -9.13 -10.61
CA LEU A 220 -7.58 -9.71 -9.49
C LEU A 220 -7.78 -11.24 -9.40
N LEU A 221 -8.97 -11.75 -9.77
CA LEU A 221 -9.23 -13.19 -9.87
C LEU A 221 -8.43 -13.85 -11.02
N GLU A 222 -8.23 -13.13 -12.11
CA GLU A 222 -7.30 -13.56 -13.18
C GLU A 222 -5.86 -13.48 -12.70
N GLY A 223 -5.49 -12.37 -12.04
CA GLY A 223 -4.17 -12.19 -11.45
C GLY A 223 -3.80 -13.26 -10.44
N LEU A 224 -4.76 -13.76 -9.66
CA LEU A 224 -4.58 -14.88 -8.72
C LEU A 224 -4.06 -16.16 -9.40
N LYS A 225 -4.36 -16.35 -10.70
CA LYS A 225 -3.94 -17.49 -11.53
C LYS A 225 -2.69 -17.18 -12.35
N SER A 226 -2.07 -16.01 -12.18
CA SER A 226 -0.91 -15.59 -12.94
C SER A 226 0.29 -16.51 -12.71
N ASN A 227 1.07 -16.75 -13.77
CA ASN A 227 2.39 -17.40 -13.66
C ASN A 227 3.43 -16.48 -13.00
N ASP A 228 3.20 -15.16 -13.02
CA ASP A 228 4.01 -14.20 -12.27
C ASP A 228 3.57 -14.25 -10.80
N ILE A 229 4.42 -14.80 -9.97
CA ILE A 229 4.11 -15.04 -8.55
C ILE A 229 3.86 -13.76 -7.76
N GLU A 230 4.51 -12.64 -8.12
CA GLU A 230 4.31 -11.37 -7.44
C GLU A 230 2.93 -10.78 -7.79
N ILE A 231 2.47 -10.92 -9.03
CA ILE A 231 1.10 -10.57 -9.42
C ILE A 231 0.09 -11.44 -8.66
N ALA A 232 0.32 -12.76 -8.59
CA ALA A 232 -0.60 -13.67 -7.91
C ALA A 232 -0.72 -13.35 -6.41
N LYS A 233 0.40 -13.15 -5.73
CA LYS A 233 0.46 -12.78 -4.30
C LYS A 233 -0.23 -11.43 -4.03
N ALA A 234 0.10 -10.41 -4.84
CA ALA A 234 -0.51 -9.09 -4.72
C ALA A 234 -2.03 -9.16 -4.93
N SER A 235 -2.50 -9.94 -5.91
CA SER A 235 -3.92 -10.13 -6.20
C SER A 235 -4.65 -10.79 -5.03
N ALA A 236 -4.07 -11.83 -4.42
CA ALA A 236 -4.65 -12.45 -3.23
C ALA A 236 -4.83 -11.44 -2.09
N LEU A 237 -3.80 -10.64 -1.80
CA LEU A 237 -3.85 -9.62 -0.75
C LEU A 237 -4.86 -8.51 -1.05
N ALA A 238 -4.92 -8.04 -2.31
CA ALA A 238 -5.88 -7.03 -2.74
C ALA A 238 -7.33 -7.53 -2.63
N LEU A 239 -7.60 -8.79 -3.02
CA LEU A 239 -8.94 -9.42 -2.83
C LEU A 239 -9.34 -9.47 -1.36
N GLY A 240 -8.39 -9.81 -0.47
CA GLY A 240 -8.61 -9.78 0.98
C GLY A 240 -8.97 -8.39 1.49
N ASN A 241 -8.28 -7.35 1.02
CA ASN A 241 -8.52 -5.96 1.42
C ASN A 241 -9.84 -5.40 0.86
N ILE A 242 -10.17 -5.70 -0.42
CA ILE A 242 -11.44 -5.27 -1.04
C ILE A 242 -12.64 -5.88 -0.31
N GLY A 243 -12.49 -7.07 0.23
CA GLY A 243 -13.44 -7.61 1.17
C GLY A 243 -14.72 -8.21 0.52
N GLN A 244 -14.72 -8.58 -0.76
CA GLN A 244 -15.88 -9.23 -1.37
C GLN A 244 -15.98 -10.70 -0.94
N LYS A 245 -17.10 -11.06 -0.28
CA LYS A 245 -17.33 -12.38 0.30
C LYS A 245 -17.34 -13.51 -0.72
N ASP A 246 -17.78 -13.25 -1.93
CA ASP A 246 -17.86 -14.23 -3.02
C ASP A 246 -16.47 -14.64 -3.55
N THR A 247 -15.40 -13.93 -3.17
CA THR A 247 -14.01 -14.31 -3.50
C THR A 247 -13.41 -15.36 -2.55
N VAL A 248 -14.08 -15.69 -1.43
CA VAL A 248 -13.61 -16.66 -0.42
C VAL A 248 -13.31 -18.04 -1.03
N PRO A 249 -14.18 -18.65 -1.85
CA PRO A 249 -13.90 -19.97 -2.42
C PRO A 249 -12.62 -20.01 -3.27
N MET A 250 -12.34 -18.95 -4.05
CA MET A 250 -11.15 -18.86 -4.90
C MET A 250 -9.87 -18.68 -4.07
N LEU A 251 -9.95 -17.97 -2.97
CA LEU A 251 -8.83 -17.82 -2.04
C LEU A 251 -8.55 -19.11 -1.26
N ILE A 252 -9.60 -19.89 -0.89
CA ILE A 252 -9.44 -21.22 -0.29
C ILE A 252 -8.73 -22.15 -1.28
N GLU A 253 -9.14 -22.14 -2.55
CA GLU A 253 -8.48 -22.93 -3.60
C GLU A 253 -7.02 -22.52 -3.77
N ALA A 254 -6.74 -21.22 -3.83
CA ALA A 254 -5.37 -20.69 -3.94
C ALA A 254 -4.50 -21.06 -2.71
N MET A 255 -5.07 -21.09 -1.50
CA MET A 255 -4.37 -21.52 -0.29
C MET A 255 -4.05 -23.02 -0.30
N LYS A 256 -4.99 -23.87 -0.77
CA LYS A 256 -4.83 -25.33 -0.75
C LYS A 256 -3.95 -25.82 -1.90
N ASN A 257 -4.23 -25.38 -3.11
CA ASN A 257 -3.73 -25.95 -4.36
C ASN A 257 -2.91 -24.98 -5.22
N GLY A 258 -2.76 -23.71 -4.79
CA GLY A 258 -1.95 -22.73 -5.50
C GLY A 258 -0.44 -22.99 -5.43
N GLN A 259 0.32 -22.18 -6.18
CA GLN A 259 1.79 -22.19 -6.11
C GLN A 259 2.26 -22.02 -4.65
N PRO A 260 3.33 -22.69 -4.21
CA PRO A 260 3.76 -22.68 -2.81
C PRO A 260 3.90 -21.25 -2.23
N GLU A 261 4.45 -20.32 -3.00
CA GLU A 261 4.70 -18.94 -2.57
C GLU A 261 3.41 -18.09 -2.50
N LEU A 262 2.35 -18.49 -3.23
CA LEU A 262 1.04 -17.84 -3.20
C LEU A 262 0.24 -18.21 -1.95
N ARG A 263 0.34 -19.46 -1.50
CA ARG A 263 -0.48 -20.06 -0.45
C ARG A 263 -0.51 -19.22 0.85
N PRO A 264 0.62 -18.70 1.36
CA PRO A 264 0.61 -17.82 2.53
C PRO A 264 -0.19 -16.53 2.31
N SER A 265 -0.07 -15.90 1.14
CA SER A 265 -0.81 -14.67 0.81
C SER A 265 -2.32 -14.92 0.76
N ALA A 266 -2.75 -16.07 0.24
CA ALA A 266 -4.14 -16.47 0.22
C ALA A 266 -4.69 -16.73 1.64
N ALA A 267 -3.91 -17.41 2.50
CA ALA A 267 -4.26 -17.61 3.92
C ALA A 267 -4.43 -16.28 4.67
N LYS A 268 -3.51 -15.33 4.44
CA LYS A 268 -3.59 -13.98 5.02
C LYS A 268 -4.86 -13.25 4.57
N ALA A 269 -5.17 -13.30 3.26
CA ALA A 269 -6.38 -12.69 2.69
C ALA A 269 -7.65 -13.29 3.29
N LEU A 270 -7.71 -14.60 3.44
CA LEU A 270 -8.83 -15.31 4.10
C LEU A 270 -9.03 -14.85 5.54
N GLY A 271 -7.95 -14.67 6.30
CA GLY A 271 -8.03 -14.15 7.67
C GLY A 271 -8.58 -12.72 7.74
N VAL A 272 -8.28 -11.87 6.76
CA VAL A 272 -8.83 -10.50 6.67
C VAL A 272 -10.32 -10.56 6.31
N LEU A 273 -10.68 -11.29 5.25
CA LEU A 273 -12.06 -11.46 4.80
C LEU A 273 -12.96 -12.06 5.86
N GLY A 274 -12.49 -13.13 6.50
CA GLY A 274 -13.23 -13.81 7.55
C GLY A 274 -13.54 -12.89 8.73
N ALA A 275 -12.52 -12.13 9.19
CA ALA A 275 -12.69 -11.15 10.26
C ALA A 275 -13.65 -10.02 9.87
N LEU A 276 -13.57 -9.53 8.64
CA LEU A 276 -14.43 -8.46 8.14
C LEU A 276 -15.92 -8.87 8.15
N HIS A 277 -16.21 -10.10 7.77
CA HIS A 277 -17.58 -10.61 7.63
C HIS A 277 -18.06 -11.48 8.80
N GLY A 278 -17.21 -11.80 9.76
CA GLY A 278 -17.50 -12.81 10.78
C GLY A 278 -17.77 -14.19 10.15
N ASP A 279 -17.04 -14.51 9.08
CA ASP A 279 -17.27 -15.74 8.31
C ASP A 279 -16.43 -16.90 8.87
N PHE A 280 -16.98 -17.62 9.84
CA PHE A 280 -16.34 -18.77 10.47
C PHE A 280 -16.28 -20.03 9.58
N THR A 281 -16.93 -20.03 8.41
CA THR A 281 -16.81 -21.17 7.47
C THR A 281 -15.40 -21.35 6.92
N ILE A 282 -14.57 -20.30 7.01
CA ILE A 282 -13.16 -20.29 6.63
C ILE A 282 -12.29 -21.08 7.64
N VAL A 283 -12.75 -21.29 8.88
CA VAL A 283 -11.96 -21.90 9.94
C VAL A 283 -11.59 -23.36 9.61
N ASP A 284 -12.54 -24.15 9.14
CA ASP A 284 -12.30 -25.57 8.84
C ASP A 284 -11.24 -25.75 7.70
N PRO A 285 -11.29 -25.03 6.56
CA PRO A 285 -10.19 -25.02 5.57
C PRO A 285 -8.82 -24.60 6.11
N LEU A 286 -8.77 -23.60 7.00
CA LEU A 286 -7.52 -23.18 7.64
C LEU A 286 -6.96 -24.28 8.55
N LEU A 287 -7.80 -24.94 9.34
CA LEU A 287 -7.40 -26.03 10.23
C LEU A 287 -6.89 -27.24 9.44
N GLU A 288 -7.54 -27.60 8.34
CA GLU A 288 -7.08 -28.65 7.45
C GLU A 288 -5.70 -28.31 6.88
N THR A 289 -5.51 -27.07 6.41
CA THR A 289 -4.21 -26.61 5.89
C THR A 289 -3.13 -26.63 6.99
N LEU A 290 -3.45 -26.18 8.21
CA LEU A 290 -2.50 -26.20 9.33
C LEU A 290 -1.98 -27.61 9.64
N LYS A 291 -2.85 -28.62 9.55
CA LYS A 291 -2.53 -30.02 9.83
C LYS A 291 -1.72 -30.68 8.71
N THR A 292 -1.93 -30.28 7.46
CA THR A 292 -1.39 -31.00 6.30
C THR A 292 -0.15 -30.35 5.69
N THR A 293 0.13 -29.09 5.99
CA THR A 293 1.28 -28.38 5.42
C THR A 293 2.53 -28.53 6.29
N ASP A 294 3.71 -28.64 5.65
CA ASP A 294 5.01 -28.51 6.30
C ASP A 294 5.63 -27.12 6.07
N ASP A 295 5.04 -26.30 5.21
CA ASP A 295 5.53 -24.94 4.94
C ASP A 295 5.31 -24.04 6.17
N VAL A 296 6.42 -23.61 6.78
CA VAL A 296 6.42 -22.75 7.96
C VAL A 296 5.80 -21.39 7.66
N ASN A 297 6.02 -20.81 6.48
CA ASN A 297 5.43 -19.51 6.12
C ASN A 297 3.90 -19.62 6.02
N LEU A 298 3.41 -20.72 5.45
CA LEU A 298 1.97 -20.96 5.40
C LEU A 298 1.38 -21.20 6.79
N LYS A 299 2.06 -21.98 7.65
CA LYS A 299 1.65 -22.16 9.05
C LYS A 299 1.54 -20.84 9.81
N ILE A 300 2.46 -19.91 9.59
CA ILE A 300 2.44 -18.57 10.21
C ILE A 300 1.15 -17.84 9.83
N GLU A 301 0.86 -17.72 8.51
CA GLU A 301 -0.29 -16.94 8.05
C GLU A 301 -1.63 -17.62 8.41
N VAL A 302 -1.66 -18.97 8.38
CA VAL A 302 -2.84 -19.73 8.86
C VAL A 302 -3.08 -19.52 10.34
N ALA A 303 -2.03 -19.54 11.17
CA ALA A 303 -2.16 -19.25 12.59
C ALA A 303 -2.70 -17.83 12.82
N TRP A 304 -2.14 -16.81 12.17
CA TRP A 304 -2.67 -15.44 12.24
C TRP A 304 -4.13 -15.34 11.78
N ALA A 305 -4.52 -16.05 10.73
CA ALA A 305 -5.89 -16.07 10.23
C ALA A 305 -6.87 -16.68 11.24
N LEU A 306 -6.48 -17.80 11.88
CA LEU A 306 -7.27 -18.45 12.94
C LEU A 306 -7.45 -17.55 14.16
N GLY A 307 -6.44 -16.77 14.55
CA GLY A 307 -6.57 -15.82 15.64
C GLY A 307 -7.48 -14.62 15.34
N LYS A 308 -7.58 -14.23 14.05
CA LYS A 308 -8.55 -13.21 13.60
C LYS A 308 -9.98 -13.74 13.57
N LEU A 309 -10.15 -15.05 13.51
CA LEU A 309 -11.41 -15.78 13.51
C LEU A 309 -11.46 -16.68 14.76
N PRO A 310 -11.62 -16.10 15.97
CA PRO A 310 -11.50 -16.84 17.21
C PRO A 310 -12.63 -17.88 17.34
N ASP A 311 -12.34 -19.08 16.89
CA ASP A 311 -13.22 -20.26 16.99
C ASP A 311 -12.56 -21.31 17.89
N ARG A 312 -13.33 -21.85 18.83
CA ARG A 312 -12.90 -22.89 19.77
C ARG A 312 -12.30 -24.12 19.09
N LYS A 313 -12.78 -24.45 17.88
CA LYS A 313 -12.21 -25.57 17.10
C LYS A 313 -10.70 -25.42 16.83
N ALA A 314 -10.20 -24.18 16.79
CA ALA A 314 -8.78 -23.91 16.53
C ALA A 314 -7.91 -24.03 17.79
N GLN A 315 -8.47 -24.02 18.99
CA GLN A 315 -7.72 -23.97 20.24
C GLN A 315 -6.81 -25.19 20.43
N GLU A 316 -7.37 -26.39 20.36
CA GLU A 316 -6.59 -27.62 20.55
C GLU A 316 -5.48 -27.81 19.50
N PRO A 317 -5.72 -27.65 18.18
CA PRO A 317 -4.68 -27.70 17.17
C PRO A 317 -3.56 -26.65 17.39
N LEU A 318 -3.91 -25.43 17.78
CA LEU A 318 -2.91 -24.38 18.05
C LEU A 318 -2.11 -24.67 19.32
N VAL A 319 -2.73 -25.19 20.38
CA VAL A 319 -2.03 -25.62 21.61
C VAL A 319 -1.08 -26.80 21.33
N ALA A 320 -1.49 -27.74 20.48
CA ALA A 320 -0.61 -28.85 20.06
C ALA A 320 0.61 -28.31 19.30
N LEU A 321 0.41 -27.36 18.39
CA LEU A 321 1.51 -26.70 17.67
C LEU A 321 2.39 -25.88 18.62
N GLN A 322 1.81 -25.15 19.59
CA GLN A 322 2.56 -24.41 20.59
C GLN A 322 3.51 -25.33 21.39
N ARG A 323 3.03 -26.53 21.79
CA ARG A 323 3.84 -27.51 22.51
C ARG A 323 5.02 -27.99 21.70
N SER A 324 4.84 -28.20 20.38
CA SER A 324 5.94 -28.60 19.48
C SER A 324 7.00 -27.50 19.32
N LEU A 325 6.63 -26.24 19.54
CA LEU A 325 7.49 -25.06 19.48
C LEU A 325 8.07 -24.64 20.84
N TYR A 326 7.88 -25.44 21.90
CA TYR A 326 8.31 -25.09 23.26
C TYR A 326 9.82 -24.82 23.34
N HIS A 327 10.63 -25.56 22.59
CA HIS A 327 12.08 -25.43 22.53
C HIS A 327 12.58 -24.19 21.80
N VAL A 328 11.72 -23.53 20.98
CA VAL A 328 12.09 -22.34 20.22
C VAL A 328 12.20 -21.14 21.15
N ARG A 329 13.36 -20.46 21.16
CA ARG A 329 13.64 -19.25 21.94
C ARG A 329 13.64 -18.02 21.03
N GLU A 330 13.46 -16.82 21.60
CA GLU A 330 13.46 -15.55 20.85
C GLU A 330 14.75 -15.30 20.05
N ASN A 331 15.88 -15.82 20.54
CA ASN A 331 17.19 -15.69 19.91
C ASN A 331 17.61 -16.94 19.11
N ASP A 332 16.67 -17.83 18.80
CA ASP A 332 17.00 -19.04 18.04
C ASP A 332 17.36 -18.73 16.58
N ALA A 333 18.12 -19.64 16.00
CA ALA A 333 18.73 -19.48 14.68
C ALA A 333 17.71 -19.36 13.51
N ASP A 334 16.47 -19.84 13.67
CA ASP A 334 15.43 -19.76 12.65
C ASP A 334 14.36 -18.71 13.01
N PRO A 335 14.45 -17.50 12.43
CA PRO A 335 13.47 -16.44 12.69
C PRO A 335 12.04 -16.80 12.24
N LYS A 336 11.86 -17.77 11.36
CA LYS A 336 10.52 -18.21 10.94
C LYS A 336 9.83 -19.02 12.04
N LEU A 337 10.57 -19.85 12.77
CA LEU A 337 10.02 -20.60 13.91
C LEU A 337 9.63 -19.66 15.06
N VAL A 338 10.42 -18.61 15.27
CA VAL A 338 10.07 -17.56 16.27
C VAL A 338 8.75 -16.89 15.87
N LYS A 339 8.62 -16.44 14.61
CA LYS A 339 7.36 -15.84 14.10
C LYS A 339 6.18 -16.80 14.17
N LEU A 340 6.39 -18.09 13.89
CA LEU A 340 5.33 -19.09 14.02
C LEU A 340 4.87 -19.20 15.49
N LYS A 341 5.80 -19.26 16.43
CA LYS A 341 5.49 -19.29 17.86
C LYS A 341 4.71 -18.05 18.30
N GLU A 342 5.12 -16.87 17.85
CA GLU A 342 4.39 -15.61 18.10
C GLU A 342 2.96 -15.65 17.56
N ALA A 343 2.78 -16.07 16.28
CA ALA A 343 1.48 -16.20 15.66
C ALA A 343 0.56 -17.15 16.43
N VAL A 344 1.07 -18.31 16.82
CA VAL A 344 0.33 -19.32 17.57
C VAL A 344 -0.07 -18.79 18.95
N ASN A 345 0.86 -18.19 19.70
CA ASN A 345 0.60 -17.64 21.03
C ASN A 345 -0.45 -16.54 20.99
N TRP A 346 -0.33 -15.63 20.02
CA TRP A 346 -1.31 -14.55 19.84
C TRP A 346 -2.69 -15.13 19.54
N SER A 347 -2.77 -16.12 18.65
CA SER A 347 -4.05 -16.70 18.22
C SER A 347 -4.76 -17.45 19.34
N ILE A 348 -4.04 -18.21 20.15
CA ILE A 348 -4.58 -18.84 21.37
C ILE A 348 -5.16 -17.76 22.29
N LYS A 349 -4.39 -16.68 22.54
CA LYS A 349 -4.86 -15.58 23.38
C LYS A 349 -6.13 -14.93 22.86
N GLN A 350 -6.28 -14.76 21.51
CA GLN A 350 -7.52 -14.21 20.94
C GLN A 350 -8.71 -15.14 21.19
N ILE A 351 -8.53 -16.45 21.04
CA ILE A 351 -9.59 -17.45 21.26
C ILE A 351 -10.01 -17.44 22.73
N ASP A 352 -9.06 -17.51 23.67
CA ASP A 352 -9.33 -17.48 25.11
C ASP A 352 -10.05 -16.20 25.53
N THR A 353 -9.63 -15.04 24.98
CA THR A 353 -10.27 -13.75 25.26
C THR A 353 -11.70 -13.71 24.73
N TRP A 354 -11.94 -14.24 23.54
CA TRP A 354 -13.28 -14.31 22.95
C TRP A 354 -14.24 -15.18 23.76
N GLU A 355 -13.77 -16.33 24.23
CA GLU A 355 -14.56 -17.21 25.10
C GLU A 355 -14.93 -16.54 26.43
N TYR A 356 -14.01 -15.76 27.00
CA TYR A 356 -14.28 -15.03 28.25
C TYR A 356 -15.36 -13.94 28.09
N LEU A 357 -15.52 -13.39 26.88
CA LEU A 357 -16.46 -12.30 26.58
C LEU A 357 -17.85 -12.78 26.15
N GLN A 358 -18.06 -14.08 25.89
CA GLN A 358 -19.35 -14.69 25.56
C GLN A 358 -20.07 -15.16 26.83
#